data_2eb256995f4c3b19701cbf193489d067
#
_entry.id   2eb256995f4c3b19701cbf193489d067
#
_cell.length_a   1.000
_cell.length_b   1.000
_cell.length_c   1.000
_cell.angle_alpha   90.00
_cell.angle_beta   90.00
_cell.angle_gamma   90.00
#
_symmetry.space_group_name_H-M   'P 1'
#
loop_
_entity.id
_entity.type
_entity.pdbx_description
1 polymer ?
#
loop_
_entity_poly.entity_id
_entity_poly.type
_entity_poly.pdbx_seq_one_letter_code
_entity_poly.pdbx_strand_id
1 'polypeptide(L)'
;SYLNTGNLDEMNIRSVKDISTVVPNLFIPDYGSKLISSAYIRGIGSRINSPAVGLYVNNVPYLDKSAFDFDFIDIASIEVLKGPQGTLYGRNTMAGLVNIKTLSPLEKQGSKIKLSFGNYNLWGVAATTSQKLTDDFAFSINARYRQDDGYFKNEYTRQNSGSTRSGGGRVQ
;
A
#
# COMPACT_ATOMS: atom_id res chain seq x y z
N SER A 1 4.57 -14.62 5.91
CA SER A 1 5.52 -14.03 4.92
C SER A 1 6.01 -12.69 5.44
N TYR A 2 7.28 -12.42 5.25
CA TYR A 2 7.93 -11.19 5.67
C TYR A 2 8.68 -10.59 4.46
N LEU A 3 8.47 -9.32 4.19
CA LEU A 3 9.11 -8.55 3.14
C LEU A 3 9.75 -7.30 3.78
N ASN A 4 11.04 -7.10 3.56
CA ASN A 4 11.75 -5.91 3.99
C ASN A 4 11.85 -4.85 2.86
N THR A 5 12.38 -3.68 3.16
CA THR A 5 12.53 -2.59 2.19
C THR A 5 13.30 -3.01 0.94
N GLY A 6 14.39 -3.79 1.08
CA GLY A 6 15.18 -4.27 -0.06
C GLY A 6 14.35 -5.16 -0.99
N ASN A 7 13.61 -6.12 -0.43
CA ASN A 7 12.73 -6.97 -1.23
C ASN A 7 11.65 -6.16 -1.97
N LEU A 8 11.08 -5.13 -1.33
CA LEU A 8 10.05 -4.29 -1.93
C LEU A 8 10.58 -3.48 -3.12
N ASP A 9 11.79 -2.92 -2.99
CA ASP A 9 12.42 -2.14 -4.06
C ASP A 9 12.85 -3.05 -5.23
N GLU A 10 13.49 -4.20 -4.96
CA GLU A 10 13.93 -5.18 -5.97
C GLU A 10 12.75 -5.77 -6.76
N MET A 11 11.67 -6.12 -6.09
CA MET A 11 10.46 -6.67 -6.69
C MET A 11 9.51 -5.61 -7.26
N ASN A 12 9.88 -4.32 -7.19
CA ASN A 12 9.09 -3.19 -7.64
C ASN A 12 7.67 -3.14 -7.03
N ILE A 13 7.53 -3.59 -5.78
CA ILE A 13 6.27 -3.58 -5.03
C ILE A 13 6.00 -2.17 -4.55
N ARG A 14 4.90 -1.59 -4.99
CA ARG A 14 4.57 -0.17 -4.74
C ARG A 14 3.28 0.02 -3.96
N SER A 15 2.42 -0.98 -3.94
CA SER A 15 1.11 -0.92 -3.31
C SER A 15 0.80 -2.20 -2.54
N VAL A 16 -0.24 -2.13 -1.70
CA VAL A 16 -0.74 -3.34 -1.00
C VAL A 16 -1.22 -4.40 -2.00
N LYS A 17 -1.76 -4.00 -3.14
CA LYS A 17 -2.19 -4.94 -4.19
C LYS A 17 -1.02 -5.73 -4.76
N ASP A 18 0.13 -5.09 -4.97
CA ASP A 18 1.31 -5.74 -5.54
C ASP A 18 1.85 -6.87 -4.66
N ILE A 19 1.59 -6.83 -3.34
CA ILE A 19 2.00 -7.89 -2.43
C ILE A 19 1.39 -9.24 -2.83
N SER A 20 0.19 -9.23 -3.41
CA SER A 20 -0.48 -10.45 -3.86
C SER A 20 0.28 -11.21 -4.96
N THR A 21 1.17 -10.55 -5.67
CA THR A 21 2.00 -11.18 -6.72
C THR A 21 3.14 -12.00 -6.16
N VAL A 22 3.58 -11.70 -4.93
CA VAL A 22 4.77 -12.31 -4.31
C VAL A 22 4.46 -13.11 -3.06
N VAL A 23 3.31 -12.89 -2.42
CA VAL A 23 2.90 -13.62 -1.23
C VAL A 23 1.93 -14.75 -1.59
N PRO A 24 2.34 -16.02 -1.49
CA PRO A 24 1.47 -17.15 -1.82
C PRO A 24 0.20 -17.16 -0.96
N ASN A 25 -0.93 -17.52 -1.59
CA ASN A 25 -2.26 -17.59 -0.96
C ASN A 25 -2.82 -16.24 -0.45
N LEU A 26 -2.21 -15.11 -0.78
CA LEU A 26 -2.80 -13.80 -0.66
C LEU A 26 -3.30 -13.37 -2.05
N PHE A 27 -4.54 -12.96 -2.14
CA PHE A 27 -5.16 -12.47 -3.37
C PHE A 27 -5.89 -11.17 -3.12
N ILE A 28 -5.54 -10.12 -3.85
CA ILE A 28 -6.17 -8.80 -3.78
C ILE A 28 -6.58 -8.43 -5.21
N PRO A 29 -7.82 -8.74 -5.60
CA PRO A 29 -8.30 -8.46 -6.95
C PRO A 29 -8.43 -6.96 -7.20
N ASP A 30 -8.15 -6.57 -8.42
CA ASP A 30 -8.45 -5.23 -8.90
C ASP A 30 -9.83 -5.21 -9.55
N TYR A 31 -10.76 -4.49 -8.94
CA TYR A 31 -12.11 -4.30 -9.46
C TYR A 31 -12.26 -3.01 -10.27
N GLY A 32 -11.16 -2.33 -10.58
CA GLY A 32 -11.18 -1.04 -11.28
C GLY A 32 -11.64 0.14 -10.41
N SER A 33 -11.85 -0.08 -9.12
CA SER A 33 -12.25 0.96 -8.16
C SER A 33 -11.53 0.79 -6.83
N LYS A 34 -11.01 1.88 -6.30
CA LYS A 34 -10.36 1.90 -4.98
C LYS A 34 -11.33 1.62 -3.83
N LEU A 35 -12.61 1.93 -4.01
CA LEU A 35 -13.63 1.80 -2.98
C LEU A 35 -14.01 0.34 -2.67
N ILE A 36 -13.71 -0.60 -3.55
CA ILE A 36 -14.14 -2.00 -3.43
C ILE A 36 -12.97 -2.97 -3.35
N SER A 37 -11.85 -2.56 -2.82
CA SER A 37 -10.72 -3.46 -2.60
C SER A 37 -11.06 -4.51 -1.54
N SER A 38 -10.74 -5.76 -1.81
CA SER A 38 -10.95 -6.87 -0.87
C SER A 38 -9.72 -7.75 -0.87
N ALA A 39 -9.28 -8.17 0.29
CA ALA A 39 -8.18 -9.11 0.43
C ALA A 39 -8.71 -10.50 0.82
N TYR A 40 -8.08 -11.50 0.25
CA TYR A 40 -8.38 -12.92 0.50
C TYR A 40 -7.10 -13.64 0.89
N ILE A 41 -7.14 -14.40 1.97
CA ILE A 41 -6.07 -15.32 2.37
C ILE A 41 -6.62 -16.74 2.35
N ARG A 42 -5.97 -17.62 1.58
CA ARG A 42 -6.41 -19.02 1.40
C ARG A 42 -7.87 -19.13 0.94
N GLY A 43 -8.33 -18.20 0.11
CA GLY A 43 -9.71 -18.12 -0.36
C GLY A 43 -10.72 -17.53 0.63
N ILE A 44 -10.32 -17.26 1.87
CA ILE A 44 -11.17 -16.63 2.87
C ILE A 44 -11.03 -15.12 2.76
N GLY A 45 -12.13 -14.44 2.48
CA GLY A 45 -12.19 -12.99 2.35
C GLY A 45 -13.63 -12.52 2.37
N SER A 46 -13.86 -11.23 2.27
CA SER A 46 -15.19 -10.64 2.23
C SER A 46 -15.25 -9.53 1.20
N ARG A 47 -16.10 -9.68 0.19
CA ARG A 47 -16.38 -8.64 -0.79
C ARG A 47 -17.37 -7.60 -0.28
N ILE A 48 -18.32 -8.03 0.53
CA ILE A 48 -19.39 -7.22 1.12
C ILE A 48 -19.16 -7.23 2.63
N ASN A 49 -19.60 -6.23 3.35
CA ASN A 49 -19.44 -6.11 4.79
C ASN A 49 -17.96 -5.90 5.25
N SER A 50 -17.69 -6.23 6.50
CA SER A 50 -16.38 -6.05 7.13
C SER A 50 -15.30 -6.94 6.48
N PRO A 51 -14.05 -6.48 6.38
CA PRO A 51 -12.96 -7.30 5.88
C PRO A 51 -12.76 -8.55 6.74
N ALA A 52 -12.38 -9.66 6.11
CA ALA A 52 -11.95 -10.88 6.81
C ALA A 52 -10.42 -10.93 7.02
N VAL A 53 -9.70 -10.10 6.27
CA VAL A 53 -8.26 -9.88 6.38
C VAL A 53 -8.03 -8.51 6.98
N GLY A 54 -7.32 -8.45 8.10
CA GLY A 54 -6.96 -7.19 8.75
C GLY A 54 -5.85 -6.45 8.00
N LEU A 55 -5.90 -5.13 8.00
CA LEU A 55 -4.80 -4.28 7.57
C LEU A 55 -4.38 -3.39 8.74
N TYR A 56 -3.11 -3.43 9.05
CA TYR A 56 -2.50 -2.65 10.13
C TYR A 56 -1.34 -1.84 9.58
N VAL A 57 -1.23 -0.60 9.99
CA VAL A 57 -0.08 0.27 9.69
C VAL A 57 0.42 0.82 11.02
N ASN A 58 1.65 0.49 11.39
CA ASN A 58 2.25 0.83 12.69
C ASN A 58 1.34 0.44 13.87
N ASN A 59 0.78 -0.77 13.82
CA ASN A 59 -0.16 -1.32 14.80
C ASN A 59 -1.53 -0.62 14.89
N VAL A 60 -1.82 0.34 14.01
CA VAL A 60 -3.14 0.98 13.90
C VAL A 60 -3.99 0.22 12.89
N PRO A 61 -5.18 -0.28 13.27
CA PRO A 61 -6.05 -1.00 12.35
C PRO A 61 -6.73 -0.06 11.35
N TYR A 62 -6.68 -0.44 10.08
CA TYR A 62 -7.45 0.18 9.02
C TYR A 62 -8.69 -0.66 8.76
N LEU A 63 -9.85 -0.12 9.10
CA LEU A 63 -11.11 -0.84 9.09
C LEU A 63 -11.86 -0.75 7.75
N ASP A 64 -11.48 0.19 6.91
CA ASP A 64 -12.10 0.39 5.61
C ASP A 64 -11.39 -0.44 4.53
N LYS A 65 -12.18 -1.02 3.62
CA LYS A 65 -11.66 -1.82 2.51
C LYS A 65 -10.88 -1.02 1.50
N SER A 66 -11.21 0.26 1.32
CA SER A 66 -10.48 1.16 0.43
C SER A 66 -9.00 1.31 0.83
N ALA A 67 -8.69 1.06 2.09
CA ALA A 67 -7.33 1.08 2.60
C ALA A 67 -6.41 0.01 1.99
N PHE A 68 -6.95 -1.06 1.39
CA PHE A 68 -6.14 -2.05 0.68
C PHE A 68 -5.63 -1.55 -0.69
N ASP A 69 -6.03 -0.38 -1.12
CA ASP A 69 -5.57 0.23 -2.36
C ASP A 69 -4.81 1.53 -2.11
N PHE A 70 -3.84 1.51 -1.23
CA PHE A 70 -2.92 2.62 -1.08
C PHE A 70 -1.50 2.23 -1.49
N ASP A 71 -0.78 3.20 -2.00
CA ASP A 71 0.61 3.02 -2.39
C ASP A 71 1.54 3.23 -1.20
N PHE A 72 2.66 2.54 -1.20
CA PHE A 72 3.61 2.60 -0.12
C PHE A 72 4.47 3.86 -0.15
N ILE A 73 4.67 4.42 1.04
CA ILE A 73 5.63 5.50 1.28
C ILE A 73 6.45 5.10 2.50
N ASP A 74 7.76 4.98 2.33
CA ASP A 74 8.72 4.67 3.41
C ASP A 74 8.35 3.46 4.27
N ILE A 75 8.23 2.31 3.62
CA ILE A 75 7.95 1.06 4.30
C ILE A 75 9.26 0.43 4.79
N ALA A 76 9.28 0.08 6.07
CA ALA A 76 10.35 -0.71 6.68
C ALA A 76 10.16 -2.20 6.42
N SER A 77 8.94 -2.68 6.64
CA SER A 77 8.60 -4.08 6.43
C SER A 77 7.11 -4.30 6.25
N ILE A 78 6.78 -5.41 5.62
CA ILE A 78 5.42 -5.93 5.49
C ILE A 78 5.40 -7.36 5.99
N GLU A 79 4.52 -7.65 6.92
CA GLU A 79 4.25 -8.99 7.43
C GLU A 79 2.87 -9.44 6.98
N VAL A 80 2.78 -10.64 6.41
CA VAL A 80 1.50 -11.29 6.10
C VAL A 80 1.37 -12.52 6.98
N LEU A 81 0.49 -12.42 7.97
CA LEU A 81 0.10 -13.51 8.86
C LEU A 81 -1.12 -14.22 8.30
N LYS A 82 -1.00 -15.51 8.06
CA LYS A 82 -2.04 -16.35 7.41
C LYS A 82 -2.70 -17.24 8.46
N GLY A 83 -4.00 -17.12 8.59
CA GLY A 83 -4.81 -17.81 9.58
C GLY A 83 -5.36 -16.87 10.64
N PRO A 84 -6.28 -17.35 11.50
CA PRO A 84 -6.95 -16.53 12.50
C PRO A 84 -5.98 -15.83 13.46
N GLN A 85 -6.12 -14.53 13.59
CA GLN A 85 -5.30 -13.67 14.48
C GLN A 85 -6.16 -12.88 15.46
N GLY A 86 -7.41 -13.30 15.68
CA GLY A 86 -8.40 -12.56 16.47
C GLY A 86 -8.03 -12.31 17.94
N THR A 87 -7.21 -13.17 18.53
CA THR A 87 -6.78 -13.04 19.93
C THR A 87 -5.82 -11.87 20.15
N LEU A 88 -4.96 -11.57 19.18
CA LEU A 88 -3.98 -10.49 19.28
C LEU A 88 -4.44 -9.20 18.60
N TYR A 89 -5.12 -9.33 17.47
CA TYR A 89 -5.46 -8.20 16.61
C TYR A 89 -6.96 -7.89 16.56
N GLY A 90 -7.80 -8.69 17.24
CA GLY A 90 -9.21 -8.45 17.36
C GLY A 90 -10.01 -8.73 16.07
N ARG A 91 -11.06 -7.93 15.83
CA ARG A 91 -11.99 -8.15 14.71
C ARG A 91 -11.33 -7.99 13.34
N ASN A 92 -11.97 -8.57 12.32
CA ASN A 92 -11.55 -8.48 10.91
C ASN A 92 -10.24 -9.22 10.58
N THR A 93 -9.80 -10.14 11.42
CA THR A 93 -8.55 -10.91 11.24
C THR A 93 -8.79 -12.42 11.21
N MET A 94 -9.98 -12.84 10.77
CA MET A 94 -10.39 -14.24 10.72
C MET A 94 -9.56 -15.05 9.71
N ALA A 95 -9.26 -14.48 8.56
CA ALA A 95 -8.43 -15.12 7.53
C ALA A 95 -6.93 -14.87 7.74
N GLY A 96 -6.59 -13.79 8.42
CA GLY A 96 -5.23 -13.33 8.65
C GLY A 96 -5.13 -11.82 8.65
N LEU A 97 -3.92 -11.30 8.55
CA LEU A 97 -3.69 -9.87 8.47
C LEU A 97 -2.45 -9.52 7.64
N VAL A 98 -2.45 -8.29 7.14
CA VAL A 98 -1.29 -7.61 6.57
C VAL A 98 -0.88 -6.51 7.55
N ASN A 99 0.33 -6.60 8.09
CA ASN A 99 0.90 -5.62 8.99
C ASN A 99 2.04 -4.88 8.30
N ILE A 100 1.90 -3.57 8.17
CA ILE A 100 2.86 -2.70 7.50
C ILE A 100 3.54 -1.84 8.56
N LYS A 101 4.86 -1.92 8.61
CA LYS A 101 5.68 -1.05 9.44
C LYS A 101 6.35 0.00 8.55
N THR A 102 6.23 1.25 8.92
CA THR A 102 6.91 2.35 8.24
C THR A 102 8.28 2.62 8.85
N LEU A 103 9.17 3.22 8.09
CA LEU A 103 10.48 3.61 8.60
C LEU A 103 10.32 4.63 9.73
N SER A 104 10.99 4.38 10.84
CA SER A 104 11.05 5.32 11.96
C SER A 104 12.02 6.47 11.62
N PRO A 105 11.61 7.74 11.76
CA PRO A 105 12.51 8.86 11.56
C PRO A 105 13.61 8.95 12.62
N LEU A 106 13.46 8.28 13.76
CA LEU A 106 14.51 8.15 14.78
C LEU A 106 15.62 7.21 14.34
N GLU A 107 15.28 6.16 13.58
CA GLU A 107 16.24 5.13 13.16
C GLU A 107 16.89 5.47 11.81
N LYS A 108 16.13 6.11 10.91
CA LYS A 108 16.60 6.39 9.56
C LYS A 108 16.30 7.83 9.16
N GLN A 109 17.37 8.60 8.98
CA GLN A 109 17.31 9.98 8.51
C GLN A 109 17.72 10.05 7.04
N GLY A 110 17.37 11.16 6.38
CA GLY A 110 17.74 11.45 5.01
C GLY A 110 16.57 11.98 4.19
N SER A 111 16.91 12.40 2.98
CA SER A 111 15.93 12.85 2.00
C SER A 111 16.05 12.02 0.74
N LYS A 112 14.92 11.63 0.17
CA LYS A 112 14.85 10.84 -1.07
C LYS A 112 13.79 11.46 -1.99
N ILE A 113 14.15 11.60 -3.26
CA ILE A 113 13.20 11.96 -4.30
C ILE A 113 13.20 10.83 -5.32
N LYS A 114 12.02 10.37 -5.68
CA LYS A 114 11.80 9.34 -6.69
C LYS A 114 10.94 9.91 -7.82
N LEU A 115 11.47 9.89 -9.03
CA LEU A 115 10.74 10.21 -10.25
C LEU A 115 10.41 8.91 -10.98
N SER A 116 9.21 8.83 -11.51
CA SER A 116 8.72 7.67 -12.26
C SER A 116 8.12 8.12 -13.56
N PHE A 117 8.52 7.47 -14.65
CA PHE A 117 7.98 7.70 -15.99
C PHE A 117 7.64 6.36 -16.62
N GLY A 118 6.63 6.33 -17.45
CA GLY A 118 6.19 5.09 -18.10
C GLY A 118 5.28 5.34 -19.28
N ASN A 119 4.80 4.26 -19.87
CA ASN A 119 3.84 4.29 -20.97
C ASN A 119 2.51 4.93 -20.52
N TYR A 120 1.67 5.30 -21.49
CA TYR A 120 0.36 5.92 -21.26
C TYR A 120 0.44 7.25 -20.50
N ASN A 121 1.47 8.05 -20.80
CA ASN A 121 1.72 9.34 -20.13
C ASN A 121 1.82 9.21 -18.60
N LEU A 122 2.32 8.06 -18.14
CA LEU A 122 2.53 7.85 -16.71
C LEU A 122 3.70 8.68 -16.25
N TRP A 123 3.45 9.53 -15.26
CA TRP A 123 4.51 10.19 -14.51
C TRP A 123 4.14 10.29 -13.02
N GLY A 124 5.14 10.32 -12.20
CA GLY A 124 4.96 10.44 -10.77
C GLY A 124 6.17 11.01 -10.07
N VAL A 125 5.92 11.66 -8.96
CA VAL A 125 6.94 12.17 -8.06
C VAL A 125 6.61 11.72 -6.64
N ALA A 126 7.61 11.25 -5.92
CA ALA A 126 7.52 11.01 -4.49
C ALA A 126 8.75 11.64 -3.82
N ALA A 127 8.51 12.35 -2.74
CA ALA A 127 9.54 12.98 -1.94
C ALA A 127 9.35 12.60 -0.48
N THR A 128 10.45 12.27 0.16
CA THR A 128 10.53 11.92 1.58
C THR A 128 11.64 12.70 2.21
N THR A 129 11.41 13.25 3.38
CA THR A 129 12.47 13.77 4.24
C THR A 129 12.23 13.31 5.67
N SER A 130 13.28 12.83 6.31
CA SER A 130 13.29 12.39 7.70
C SER A 130 14.46 13.04 8.41
N GLN A 131 14.19 13.74 9.48
CA GLN A 131 15.19 14.49 10.25
C GLN A 131 15.05 14.19 11.74
N LYS A 132 16.18 13.98 12.39
CA LYS A 132 16.29 13.85 13.83
C LYS A 132 16.73 15.18 14.40
N LEU A 133 15.94 15.75 15.30
CA LEU A 133 16.25 17.03 15.97
C LEU A 133 16.95 16.81 17.31
N THR A 134 16.50 15.80 18.06
CA THR A 134 17.11 15.40 19.34
C THR A 134 17.10 13.86 19.41
N ASP A 135 17.67 13.28 20.45
CA ASP A 135 17.67 11.83 20.62
C ASP A 135 16.26 11.24 20.77
N ASP A 136 15.34 12.00 21.28
CA ASP A 136 13.97 11.61 21.54
C ASP A 136 12.95 12.19 20.53
N PHE A 137 13.39 13.11 19.67
CA PHE A 137 12.49 13.80 18.74
C PHE A 137 13.01 13.78 17.32
N ALA A 138 12.20 13.21 16.44
CA ALA A 138 12.45 13.21 15.01
C ALA A 138 11.12 13.39 14.27
N PHE A 139 11.18 13.82 13.02
CA PHE A 139 10.01 13.92 12.17
C PHE A 139 10.29 13.38 10.77
N SER A 140 9.24 12.95 10.11
CA SER A 140 9.29 12.66 8.67
C SER A 140 8.12 13.29 7.95
N ILE A 141 8.39 13.79 6.75
CA ILE A 141 7.39 14.31 5.83
C ILE A 141 7.53 13.57 4.53
N ASN A 142 6.41 13.00 4.07
CA ASN A 142 6.32 12.25 2.85
C ASN A 142 5.22 12.83 1.99
N ALA A 143 5.48 13.03 0.71
CA ALA A 143 4.49 13.45 -0.27
C ALA A 143 4.69 12.69 -1.58
N ARG A 144 3.59 12.40 -2.27
CA ARG A 144 3.63 11.77 -3.57
C ARG A 144 2.50 12.25 -4.46
N TYR A 145 2.76 12.22 -5.74
CA TYR A 145 1.77 12.40 -6.78
C TYR A 145 2.06 11.46 -7.95
N ARG A 146 1.04 10.91 -8.56
CA ARG A 146 1.14 10.07 -9.74
C ARG A 146 -0.08 10.25 -10.63
N GLN A 147 0.14 10.24 -11.93
CA GLN A 147 -0.95 10.19 -12.90
C GLN A 147 -0.58 9.29 -14.08
N ASP A 148 -1.60 8.78 -14.72
CA ASP A 148 -1.56 8.11 -16.02
C ASP A 148 -2.87 8.33 -16.79
N ASP A 149 -2.81 8.21 -18.11
CA ASP A 149 -3.98 8.40 -18.98
C ASP A 149 -4.81 7.13 -19.16
N GLY A 150 -4.40 6.02 -18.50
CA GLY A 150 -5.03 4.72 -18.70
C GLY A 150 -4.67 4.07 -20.05
N TYR A 151 -4.88 2.77 -20.11
CA TYR A 151 -4.52 1.94 -21.27
C TYR A 151 -5.75 1.46 -22.07
N PHE A 152 -6.95 1.69 -21.56
CA PHE A 152 -8.17 1.39 -22.29
C PHE A 152 -8.53 2.53 -23.23
N LYS A 153 -8.86 2.20 -24.47
CA LYS A 153 -9.37 3.14 -25.45
C LYS A 153 -10.86 2.86 -25.67
N ASN A 154 -11.68 3.89 -25.47
CA ASN A 154 -13.08 3.83 -25.83
C ASN A 154 -13.19 3.97 -27.34
N GLU A 155 -13.64 2.93 -28.04
CA GLU A 155 -13.74 2.92 -29.49
C GLU A 155 -14.78 3.91 -30.04
N TYR A 156 -15.82 4.19 -29.27
CA TYR A 156 -16.88 5.11 -29.66
C TYR A 156 -16.46 6.58 -29.52
N THR A 157 -15.89 6.95 -28.40
CA THR A 157 -15.45 8.33 -28.13
C THR A 157 -14.03 8.63 -28.62
N ARG A 158 -13.27 7.58 -28.95
CA ARG A 158 -11.82 7.60 -29.29
C ARG A 158 -10.94 8.21 -28.20
N GLN A 159 -11.44 8.34 -26.98
CA GLN A 159 -10.72 8.84 -25.83
C GLN A 159 -10.17 7.70 -24.99
N ASN A 160 -9.05 7.95 -24.35
CA ASN A 160 -8.55 7.01 -23.34
C ASN A 160 -9.50 6.99 -22.14
N SER A 161 -9.73 5.81 -21.60
CA SER A 161 -10.52 5.61 -20.40
C SER A 161 -9.69 4.90 -19.33
N GLY A 162 -10.04 5.13 -18.07
CA GLY A 162 -9.30 4.57 -16.95
C GLY A 162 -8.10 5.43 -16.51
N SER A 163 -8.09 6.72 -16.86
CA SER A 163 -7.06 7.64 -16.34
C SER A 163 -7.08 7.65 -14.81
N THR A 164 -5.90 7.62 -14.22
CA THR A 164 -5.73 7.65 -12.76
C THR A 164 -4.95 8.89 -12.35
N ARG A 165 -5.40 9.53 -11.30
CA ARG A 165 -4.66 10.60 -10.62
C ARG A 165 -4.71 10.31 -9.12
N SER A 166 -3.57 10.18 -8.51
CA SER A 166 -3.47 9.94 -7.06
C SER A 166 -2.43 10.83 -6.43
N GLY A 167 -2.74 11.35 -5.27
CA GLY A 167 -1.82 12.13 -4.47
C GLY A 167 -2.04 11.82 -2.99
N GLY A 168 -0.99 11.90 -2.21
CA GLY A 168 -1.06 11.66 -0.78
C GLY A 168 0.18 12.15 -0.07
N GLY A 169 0.05 12.31 1.22
CA GLY A 169 1.16 12.68 2.09
C GLY A 169 0.96 12.13 3.49
N ARG A 170 2.05 12.04 4.21
CA ARG A 170 2.09 11.63 5.62
C ARG A 170 3.11 12.45 6.36
N VAL A 171 2.76 12.83 7.56
CA VAL A 171 3.66 13.41 8.55
C VAL A 171 3.69 12.48 9.75
N GLN A 172 4.86 12.24 10.26
CA GLN A 172 5.10 11.38 11.42
C GLN A 172 6.08 12.06 12.34
#